data_cd890a4cf0ce3a03170f3ae6c7ffae68
#
_entry.id   cd890a4cf0ce3a03170f3ae6c7ffae68
#
_cell.length_a   1.000
_cell.length_b   1.000
_cell.length_c   1.000
_cell.angle_alpha   90.00
_cell.angle_beta   90.00
_cell.angle_gamma   90.00
#
_symmetry.space_group_name_H-M   'P 1'
#
loop_
_entity.id
_entity.type
_entity.pdbx_description
1 polymer ?
#
loop_
_entity_poly.entity_id
_entity_poly.type
_entity_poly.pdbx_seq_one_letter_code
_entity_poly.pdbx_strand_id
1 'polypeptide(L)'
;MRITHSMINDNIIANVQTHQQGMDRIQNNIASQRRIRLPQEGPSEAGDIMMYASRMSRLKRYEENAGEAISRLNHVDMKLQHVLNGVHRLRELAVQGANGVYTAGDRAKMASEIEQFLRDIVQVANSSYANETTFGGTNINQRAYNVTKGRVIDPRTGVNVSGNPVITKVEYQGNISNQYREVDRGEFMAVNVSGNQVFWATDMMITAGKPGTGYVANRDMEFAVDGVKIKVSEGDNLETIVNKINAADVSVRATIDNTSGQNLLVLNSTRPHQINIEDLRGGSVMQDLGIVAEGANAGPNNYSPTANVQGHSMFDAIINLRDSLLKNNVNGVNQGIGEMDSVISNLTHWLGQVGGKQNKAEMLI
;
A
#
# COMPACT_ATOMS: atom_id res chain seq x y z
N MET A 1 -51.26 35.50 -64.13
CA MET A 1 -51.21 36.05 -62.72
C MET A 1 -50.66 37.46 -62.80
N ARG A 2 -51.40 38.48 -62.36
CA ARG A 2 -50.90 39.88 -62.26
C ARG A 2 -50.02 39.97 -60.98
N ILE A 3 -48.76 40.14 -61.17
CA ILE A 3 -47.85 40.44 -60.05
C ILE A 3 -48.06 41.89 -59.65
N THR A 4 -48.56 42.17 -58.48
CA THR A 4 -48.79 43.52 -57.99
C THR A 4 -47.48 44.12 -57.44
N HIS A 5 -47.30 45.44 -57.53
CA HIS A 5 -46.14 46.15 -56.97
C HIS A 5 -45.95 45.84 -55.43
N SER A 6 -46.96 45.55 -54.70
CA SER A 6 -46.92 45.12 -53.32
C SER A 6 -46.20 43.78 -53.17
N MET A 7 -46.47 42.78 -54.02
CA MET A 7 -45.79 41.49 -53.98
C MET A 7 -44.27 41.57 -54.29
N ILE A 8 -43.87 42.52 -55.14
CA ILE A 8 -42.47 42.75 -55.45
C ILE A 8 -41.76 43.36 -54.25
N ASN A 9 -42.38 44.35 -53.59
CA ASN A 9 -41.82 44.96 -52.38
C ASN A 9 -41.73 43.99 -51.23
N ASP A 10 -42.75 43.17 -50.99
CA ASP A 10 -42.75 42.15 -49.94
C ASP A 10 -41.64 41.10 -50.17
N ASN A 11 -41.41 40.70 -51.46
CA ASN A 11 -40.29 39.81 -51.81
C ASN A 11 -38.93 40.46 -51.61
N ILE A 12 -38.78 41.74 -51.90
CA ILE A 12 -37.51 42.48 -51.68
C ILE A 12 -37.24 42.57 -50.19
N ILE A 13 -38.22 42.91 -49.38
CA ILE A 13 -38.10 42.99 -47.89
C ILE A 13 -37.74 41.64 -47.31
N ALA A 14 -38.41 40.55 -47.76
CA ALA A 14 -38.12 39.20 -47.30
C ALA A 14 -36.68 38.77 -47.69
N ASN A 15 -36.22 39.09 -48.89
CA ASN A 15 -34.85 38.81 -49.30
C ASN A 15 -33.82 39.61 -48.48
N VAL A 16 -34.05 40.90 -48.23
CA VAL A 16 -33.18 41.73 -47.36
C VAL A 16 -33.09 41.15 -45.95
N GLN A 17 -34.25 40.79 -45.36
CA GLN A 17 -34.27 40.14 -44.06
C GLN A 17 -33.48 38.82 -44.02
N THR A 18 -33.66 37.98 -45.04
CA THR A 18 -32.90 36.72 -45.18
C THR A 18 -31.38 36.95 -45.27
N HIS A 19 -30.95 37.95 -46.08
CA HIS A 19 -29.56 38.34 -46.17
C HIS A 19 -29.00 38.88 -44.84
N GLN A 20 -29.81 39.70 -44.12
CA GLN A 20 -29.41 40.25 -42.82
C GLN A 20 -29.25 39.14 -41.76
N GLN A 21 -30.16 38.18 -41.70
CA GLN A 21 -30.04 36.99 -40.85
C GLN A 21 -28.81 36.14 -41.20
N GLY A 22 -28.51 35.99 -42.52
CA GLY A 22 -27.30 35.31 -43.00
C GLY A 22 -25.99 35.99 -42.53
N MET A 23 -25.95 37.35 -42.65
CA MET A 23 -24.79 38.13 -42.14
C MET A 23 -24.61 38.03 -40.63
N ASP A 24 -25.69 38.17 -39.88
CA ASP A 24 -25.68 38.04 -38.40
C ASP A 24 -25.17 36.64 -37.99
N ARG A 25 -25.57 35.58 -38.69
CA ARG A 25 -25.10 34.22 -38.47
C ARG A 25 -23.60 34.10 -38.72
N ILE A 26 -23.11 34.65 -39.86
CA ILE A 26 -21.67 34.60 -40.17
C ILE A 26 -20.84 35.41 -39.18
N GLN A 27 -21.30 36.64 -38.83
CA GLN A 27 -20.63 37.45 -37.80
C GLN A 27 -20.55 36.72 -36.46
N ASN A 28 -21.63 36.09 -36.03
CA ASN A 28 -21.69 35.32 -34.79
C ASN A 28 -20.77 34.08 -34.87
N ASN A 29 -20.68 33.40 -36.02
CA ASN A 29 -19.76 32.27 -36.20
C ASN A 29 -18.31 32.72 -36.14
N ILE A 30 -17.94 33.85 -36.73
CA ILE A 30 -16.61 34.45 -36.67
C ILE A 30 -16.27 34.85 -35.21
N ALA A 31 -17.19 35.55 -34.55
CA ALA A 31 -16.99 36.02 -33.17
C ALA A 31 -16.85 34.86 -32.18
N SER A 32 -17.59 33.76 -32.34
CA SER A 32 -17.50 32.57 -31.48
C SER A 32 -16.47 31.55 -31.90
N GLN A 33 -15.86 31.70 -33.10
CA GLN A 33 -14.97 30.72 -33.73
C GLN A 33 -15.60 29.31 -33.86
N ARG A 34 -16.95 29.24 -33.88
CA ARG A 34 -17.71 27.99 -33.97
C ARG A 34 -18.66 28.04 -35.15
N ARG A 35 -18.62 27.01 -35.99
CA ARG A 35 -19.51 26.87 -37.14
C ARG A 35 -20.94 26.49 -36.75
N ILE A 36 -21.06 25.69 -35.70
CA ILE A 36 -22.33 25.21 -35.14
C ILE A 36 -22.41 25.67 -33.68
N ARG A 37 -23.45 26.41 -33.37
CA ARG A 37 -23.72 26.95 -32.02
C ARG A 37 -24.92 26.27 -31.37
N LEU A 38 -25.95 25.98 -32.17
CA LEU A 38 -27.17 25.34 -31.71
C LEU A 38 -27.31 23.96 -32.36
N PRO A 39 -27.82 22.95 -31.64
CA PRO A 39 -28.06 21.61 -32.20
C PRO A 39 -28.96 21.59 -33.44
N GLN A 40 -29.82 22.62 -33.58
CA GLN A 40 -30.73 22.78 -34.74
C GLN A 40 -30.00 23.15 -36.05
N GLU A 41 -28.79 23.71 -35.96
CA GLU A 41 -28.01 24.16 -37.16
C GLU A 41 -27.35 23.02 -37.89
N GLY A 42 -27.11 21.87 -37.22
CA GLY A 42 -26.58 20.65 -37.76
C GLY A 42 -26.73 19.51 -36.73
N PRO A 43 -27.84 18.78 -36.74
CA PRO A 43 -28.11 17.77 -35.70
C PRO A 43 -27.09 16.62 -35.70
N SER A 44 -26.60 16.22 -36.86
CA SER A 44 -25.57 15.15 -36.99
C SER A 44 -24.24 15.59 -36.42
N GLU A 45 -23.76 16.76 -36.88
CA GLU A 45 -22.50 17.35 -36.44
C GLU A 45 -22.52 17.74 -34.93
N ALA A 46 -23.70 18.19 -34.45
CA ALA A 46 -23.87 18.47 -33.01
C ALA A 46 -23.70 17.20 -32.17
N GLY A 47 -24.18 16.05 -32.64
CA GLY A 47 -23.97 14.75 -32.00
C GLY A 47 -22.47 14.38 -31.94
N ASP A 48 -21.77 14.56 -33.07
CA ASP A 48 -20.31 14.30 -33.14
C ASP A 48 -19.52 15.22 -32.22
N ILE A 49 -19.85 16.51 -32.18
CA ILE A 49 -19.21 17.49 -31.27
C ILE A 49 -19.41 17.09 -29.82
N MET A 50 -20.63 16.69 -29.43
CA MET A 50 -20.88 16.22 -28.05
C MET A 50 -20.12 14.95 -27.71
N MET A 51 -20.03 14.01 -28.65
CA MET A 51 -19.25 12.78 -28.50
C MET A 51 -17.75 13.09 -28.30
N TYR A 52 -17.18 13.93 -29.16
CA TYR A 52 -15.76 14.33 -29.05
C TYR A 52 -15.49 15.16 -27.79
N ALA A 53 -16.37 16.09 -27.44
CA ALA A 53 -16.25 16.86 -26.19
C ALA A 53 -16.27 15.96 -24.96
N SER A 54 -17.16 14.97 -24.93
CA SER A 54 -17.21 13.95 -23.87
C SER A 54 -15.93 13.11 -23.82
N ARG A 55 -15.41 12.71 -25.00
CA ARG A 55 -14.14 11.96 -25.09
C ARG A 55 -12.95 12.79 -24.60
N MET A 56 -12.86 14.05 -25.03
CA MET A 56 -11.80 14.95 -24.55
C MET A 56 -11.86 15.18 -23.04
N SER A 57 -13.06 15.36 -22.49
CA SER A 57 -13.23 15.51 -21.05
C SER A 57 -12.79 14.26 -20.26
N ARG A 58 -13.01 13.05 -20.81
CA ARG A 58 -12.50 11.81 -20.20
C ARG A 58 -10.98 11.72 -20.28
N LEU A 59 -10.39 11.98 -21.46
CA LEU A 59 -8.94 11.95 -21.63
C LEU A 59 -8.25 12.95 -20.69
N LYS A 60 -8.79 14.17 -20.57
CA LYS A 60 -8.26 15.16 -19.62
C LYS A 60 -8.30 14.65 -18.17
N ARG A 61 -9.36 13.97 -17.76
CA ARG A 61 -9.42 13.36 -16.43
C ARG A 61 -8.38 12.23 -16.23
N TYR A 62 -8.12 11.44 -17.29
CA TYR A 62 -7.08 10.42 -17.24
C TYR A 62 -5.70 11.03 -17.09
N GLU A 63 -5.40 12.09 -17.85
CA GLU A 63 -4.18 12.88 -17.73
C GLU A 63 -4.02 13.47 -16.31
N GLU A 64 -5.07 14.09 -15.76
CA GLU A 64 -5.09 14.62 -14.39
C GLU A 64 -4.85 13.51 -13.34
N ASN A 65 -5.51 12.35 -13.48
CA ASN A 65 -5.32 11.20 -12.61
C ASN A 65 -3.89 10.62 -12.70
N ALA A 66 -3.33 10.52 -13.91
CA ALA A 66 -1.96 10.05 -14.10
C ALA A 66 -0.95 11.04 -13.50
N GLY A 67 -1.14 12.35 -13.68
CA GLY A 67 -0.31 13.38 -13.06
C GLY A 67 -0.37 13.36 -11.51
N GLU A 68 -1.56 13.14 -10.92
CA GLU A 68 -1.69 12.93 -9.47
C GLU A 68 -0.95 11.67 -9.02
N ALA A 69 -1.09 10.58 -9.78
CA ALA A 69 -0.41 9.32 -9.48
C ALA A 69 1.11 9.48 -9.48
N ILE A 70 1.69 10.13 -10.50
CA ILE A 70 3.12 10.43 -10.56
C ILE A 70 3.56 11.26 -9.36
N SER A 71 2.82 12.30 -9.00
CA SER A 71 3.16 13.16 -7.88
C SER A 71 3.19 12.40 -6.54
N ARG A 72 2.21 11.51 -6.31
CA ARG A 72 2.16 10.64 -5.12
C ARG A 72 3.29 9.62 -5.10
N LEU A 73 3.55 8.96 -6.23
CA LEU A 73 4.62 7.96 -6.35
C LEU A 73 6.00 8.60 -6.20
N ASN A 74 6.23 9.81 -6.74
CA ASN A 74 7.45 10.58 -6.52
C ASN A 74 7.67 10.89 -5.03
N HIS A 75 6.61 11.25 -4.31
CA HIS A 75 6.70 11.45 -2.87
C HIS A 75 7.10 10.16 -2.14
N VAL A 76 6.48 9.03 -2.48
CA VAL A 76 6.83 7.71 -1.93
C VAL A 76 8.30 7.38 -2.21
N ASP A 77 8.74 7.54 -3.46
CA ASP A 77 10.11 7.24 -3.91
C ASP A 77 11.14 8.05 -3.09
N MET A 78 10.96 9.37 -2.98
CA MET A 78 11.84 10.22 -2.17
C MET A 78 11.89 9.77 -0.70
N LYS A 79 10.75 9.36 -0.13
CA LYS A 79 10.70 8.89 1.26
C LYS A 79 11.42 7.55 1.43
N LEU A 80 11.24 6.63 0.50
CA LEU A 80 11.92 5.33 0.53
C LEU A 80 13.42 5.46 0.30
N GLN A 81 13.87 6.34 -0.59
CA GLN A 81 15.30 6.63 -0.78
C GLN A 81 15.93 7.20 0.49
N HIS A 82 15.22 8.11 1.19
CA HIS A 82 15.69 8.63 2.47
C HIS A 82 15.84 7.52 3.52
N VAL A 83 14.85 6.63 3.62
CA VAL A 83 14.92 5.47 4.52
C VAL A 83 16.06 4.54 4.14
N LEU A 84 16.23 4.23 2.86
CA LEU A 84 17.31 3.36 2.35
C LEU A 84 18.69 3.91 2.74
N ASN A 85 18.93 5.22 2.56
CA ASN A 85 20.17 5.86 2.97
C ASN A 85 20.39 5.76 4.49
N GLY A 86 19.33 5.94 5.28
CA GLY A 86 19.38 5.73 6.73
C GLY A 86 19.75 4.29 7.11
N VAL A 87 19.16 3.28 6.44
CA VAL A 87 19.47 1.87 6.70
C VAL A 87 20.92 1.51 6.30
N HIS A 88 21.42 2.06 5.22
CA HIS A 88 22.86 1.92 4.89
C HIS A 88 23.75 2.43 6.02
N ARG A 89 23.42 3.60 6.57
CA ARG A 89 24.16 4.15 7.73
C ARG A 89 24.03 3.28 8.98
N LEU A 90 22.84 2.72 9.24
CA LEU A 90 22.65 1.77 10.35
C LEU A 90 23.49 0.51 10.17
N ARG A 91 23.59 -0.02 8.94
CA ARG A 91 24.45 -1.14 8.60
C ARG A 91 25.94 -0.83 8.86
N GLU A 92 26.41 0.36 8.47
CA GLU A 92 27.80 0.79 8.79
C GLU A 92 28.05 0.80 10.29
N LEU A 93 27.13 1.37 11.08
CA LEU A 93 27.21 1.38 12.54
C LEU A 93 27.21 -0.03 13.13
N ALA A 94 26.42 -0.95 12.56
CA ALA A 94 26.41 -2.36 12.96
C ALA A 94 27.78 -3.02 12.71
N VAL A 95 28.38 -2.83 11.53
CA VAL A 95 29.71 -3.35 11.20
C VAL A 95 30.78 -2.77 12.13
N GLN A 96 30.74 -1.46 12.43
CA GLN A 96 31.63 -0.84 13.41
C GLN A 96 31.41 -1.43 14.81
N GLY A 97 30.15 -1.54 15.26
CA GLY A 97 29.79 -2.07 16.58
C GLY A 97 30.14 -3.56 16.76
N ALA A 98 30.19 -4.33 15.69
CA ALA A 98 30.63 -5.73 15.71
C ALA A 98 32.14 -5.89 15.93
N ASN A 99 32.93 -4.86 15.62
CA ASN A 99 34.38 -4.92 15.76
C ASN A 99 34.78 -4.91 17.24
N GLY A 100 35.66 -5.85 17.63
CA GLY A 100 36.16 -6.02 19.00
C GLY A 100 36.98 -4.85 19.57
N VAL A 101 37.44 -3.92 18.72
CA VAL A 101 38.19 -2.73 19.14
C VAL A 101 37.35 -1.73 19.93
N TYR A 102 36.03 -1.67 19.66
CA TYR A 102 35.12 -0.72 20.30
C TYR A 102 34.72 -1.17 21.70
N THR A 103 34.75 -0.23 22.64
CA THR A 103 34.33 -0.44 24.03
C THR A 103 32.82 -0.48 24.17
N ALA A 104 32.29 -0.95 25.31
CA ALA A 104 30.87 -0.88 25.62
C ALA A 104 30.34 0.57 25.61
N GLY A 105 31.16 1.55 26.03
CA GLY A 105 30.81 2.97 25.96
C GLY A 105 30.68 3.50 24.55
N ASP A 106 31.51 3.05 23.63
CA ASP A 106 31.43 3.46 22.21
C ASP A 106 30.21 2.83 21.54
N ARG A 107 29.92 1.56 21.85
CA ARG A 107 28.68 0.88 21.38
C ARG A 107 27.42 1.58 21.91
N ALA A 108 27.43 2.07 23.14
CA ALA A 108 26.31 2.84 23.66
C ALA A 108 26.08 4.17 22.92
N LYS A 109 27.18 4.84 22.47
CA LYS A 109 27.07 6.04 21.60
C LYS A 109 26.48 5.69 20.23
N MET A 110 26.96 4.59 19.60
CA MET A 110 26.39 4.08 18.34
C MET A 110 24.91 3.73 18.49
N ALA A 111 24.52 3.11 19.60
CA ALA A 111 23.11 2.82 19.91
C ALA A 111 22.25 4.09 20.02
N SER A 112 22.80 5.20 20.54
CA SER A 112 22.11 6.49 20.59
C SER A 112 21.92 7.09 19.19
N GLU A 113 22.90 6.91 18.27
CA GLU A 113 22.78 7.31 16.88
C GLU A 113 21.69 6.45 16.17
N ILE A 114 21.67 5.13 16.40
CA ILE A 114 20.63 4.23 15.87
C ILE A 114 19.22 4.64 16.36
N GLU A 115 19.07 4.98 17.63
CA GLU A 115 17.78 5.48 18.17
C GLU A 115 17.32 6.75 17.45
N GLN A 116 18.25 7.64 17.09
CA GLN A 116 17.94 8.86 16.33
C GLN A 116 17.44 8.53 14.92
N PHE A 117 18.15 7.63 14.21
CA PHE A 117 17.70 7.16 12.90
C PHE A 117 16.36 6.43 12.97
N LEU A 118 16.13 5.62 14.00
CA LEU A 118 14.84 4.94 14.20
C LEU A 118 13.70 5.97 14.32
N ARG A 119 13.89 7.05 15.07
CA ARG A 119 12.90 8.13 15.21
C ARG A 119 12.63 8.82 13.88
N ASP A 120 13.67 9.09 13.10
CA ASP A 120 13.56 9.70 11.79
C ASP A 120 12.80 8.78 10.80
N ILE A 121 13.16 7.49 10.74
CA ILE A 121 12.47 6.50 9.90
C ILE A 121 10.99 6.37 10.29
N VAL A 122 10.67 6.34 11.59
CA VAL A 122 9.27 6.33 12.06
C VAL A 122 8.52 7.60 11.64
N GLN A 123 9.18 8.75 11.67
CA GLN A 123 8.58 10.00 11.17
C GLN A 123 8.32 9.93 9.67
N VAL A 124 9.24 9.37 8.89
CA VAL A 124 9.06 9.13 7.46
C VAL A 124 7.92 8.15 7.19
N ALA A 125 7.85 7.03 7.94
CA ALA A 125 6.78 6.04 7.83
C ALA A 125 5.39 6.61 8.18
N ASN A 126 5.34 7.66 9.00
CA ASN A 126 4.12 8.41 9.33
C ASN A 126 3.96 9.69 8.49
N SER A 127 4.72 9.85 7.40
CA SER A 127 4.59 11.02 6.54
C SER A 127 3.23 11.06 5.84
N SER A 128 2.80 12.29 5.51
CA SER A 128 1.56 12.52 4.77
C SER A 128 1.85 13.29 3.48
N TYR A 129 1.01 13.06 2.47
CA TYR A 129 0.96 13.80 1.23
C TYR A 129 -0.47 14.31 1.02
N ALA A 130 -0.64 15.62 0.76
CA ALA A 130 -1.96 16.25 0.61
C ALA A 130 -2.94 15.93 1.77
N ASN A 131 -2.44 15.93 3.03
CA ASN A 131 -3.15 15.56 4.25
C ASN A 131 -3.59 14.09 4.36
N GLU A 132 -3.17 13.22 3.46
CA GLU A 132 -3.41 11.78 3.50
C GLU A 132 -2.14 11.03 3.93
N THR A 133 -2.26 10.05 4.82
CA THR A 133 -1.14 9.21 5.25
C THR A 133 -0.59 8.41 4.07
N THR A 134 0.72 8.51 3.82
CA THR A 134 1.37 7.92 2.65
C THR A 134 1.37 6.39 2.68
N PHE A 135 1.67 5.79 3.84
CA PHE A 135 1.86 4.34 4.00
C PHE A 135 0.72 3.63 4.74
N GLY A 136 -0.41 4.32 4.98
CA GLY A 136 -1.56 3.79 5.73
C GLY A 136 -2.51 2.90 4.91
N GLY A 137 -2.23 2.65 3.63
CA GLY A 137 -3.13 1.96 2.72
C GLY A 137 -4.31 2.85 2.33
N THR A 138 -5.55 2.42 2.57
CA THR A 138 -6.77 3.25 2.41
C THR A 138 -7.18 3.94 3.71
N ASN A 139 -6.50 3.68 4.83
CA ASN A 139 -6.70 4.38 6.10
C ASN A 139 -5.89 5.67 6.11
N ILE A 140 -6.40 6.72 5.47
CA ILE A 140 -5.68 7.97 5.19
C ILE A 140 -5.70 8.98 6.33
N ASN A 141 -6.63 8.84 7.30
CA ASN A 141 -6.89 9.82 8.35
C ASN A 141 -6.17 9.51 9.67
N GLN A 142 -5.50 8.38 9.78
CA GLN A 142 -4.80 7.95 10.98
C GLN A 142 -3.30 7.75 10.70
N ARG A 143 -2.49 7.77 11.75
CA ARG A 143 -1.07 7.45 11.62
C ARG A 143 -0.91 6.00 11.16
N ALA A 144 0.00 5.77 10.20
CA ALA A 144 0.30 4.43 9.74
C ALA A 144 0.97 3.58 10.83
N TYR A 145 1.76 4.20 11.70
CA TYR A 145 2.52 3.52 12.75
C TYR A 145 2.33 4.16 14.10
N ASN A 146 2.04 3.33 15.11
CA ASN A 146 2.01 3.70 16.52
C ASN A 146 3.33 3.30 17.19
N VAL A 147 3.79 4.12 18.14
CA VAL A 147 5.10 3.95 18.80
C VAL A 147 4.92 3.78 20.29
N THR A 148 5.45 2.70 20.84
CA THR A 148 5.56 2.48 22.27
C THR A 148 6.98 2.77 22.74
N LYS A 149 7.12 3.55 23.82
CA LYS A 149 8.41 3.90 24.41
C LYS A 149 8.56 3.19 25.76
N GLY A 150 9.76 2.72 26.04
CA GLY A 150 10.09 2.02 27.27
C GLY A 150 11.57 2.15 27.60
N ARG A 151 12.02 1.36 28.57
CA ARG A 151 13.42 1.27 28.97
C ARG A 151 13.98 -0.08 28.58
N VAL A 152 15.23 -0.12 28.15
CA VAL A 152 15.93 -1.37 27.82
C VAL A 152 16.63 -1.86 29.08
N ILE A 153 16.26 -3.04 29.52
CA ILE A 153 16.86 -3.71 30.68
C ILE A 153 17.76 -4.85 30.14
N ASP A 154 19.00 -4.93 30.62
CA ASP A 154 19.84 -6.10 30.35
C ASP A 154 19.37 -7.27 31.24
N PRO A 155 18.89 -8.38 30.66
CA PRO A 155 18.36 -9.51 31.42
C PRO A 155 19.41 -10.21 32.29
N ARG A 156 20.72 -10.02 31.97
CA ARG A 156 21.84 -10.63 32.73
C ARG A 156 22.13 -9.87 34.02
N THR A 157 21.94 -8.55 34.03
CA THR A 157 22.31 -7.66 35.14
C THR A 157 21.11 -7.05 35.82
N GLY A 158 19.93 -7.06 35.19
CA GLY A 158 18.73 -6.37 35.66
C GLY A 158 18.82 -4.84 35.58
N VAL A 159 19.90 -4.30 34.99
CA VAL A 159 20.17 -2.86 34.96
C VAL A 159 19.53 -2.24 33.71
N ASN A 160 18.98 -1.02 33.86
CA ASN A 160 18.52 -0.21 32.75
C ASN A 160 19.75 0.35 31.97
N VAL A 161 19.92 -0.11 30.73
CA VAL A 161 21.05 0.28 29.87
C VAL A 161 20.73 1.41 28.89
N SER A 162 19.47 1.78 28.72
CA SER A 162 19.06 2.86 27.81
C SER A 162 19.10 4.25 28.43
N GLY A 163 19.15 4.33 29.78
CA GLY A 163 19.03 5.60 30.50
C GLY A 163 17.64 6.24 30.33
N ASN A 164 17.44 6.95 29.21
CA ASN A 164 16.15 7.55 28.85
C ASN A 164 15.20 6.55 28.16
N PRO A 165 13.87 6.83 28.17
CA PRO A 165 12.93 6.06 27.40
C PRO A 165 13.26 6.09 25.90
N VAL A 166 13.33 4.92 25.27
CA VAL A 166 13.59 4.70 23.85
C VAL A 166 12.41 4.00 23.21
N ILE A 167 12.39 3.95 21.88
CA ILE A 167 11.34 3.22 21.13
C ILE A 167 11.56 1.72 21.38
N THR A 168 10.56 1.05 21.95
CA THR A 168 10.59 -0.40 22.23
C THR A 168 9.73 -1.21 21.29
N LYS A 169 8.72 -0.58 20.66
CA LYS A 169 7.82 -1.23 19.70
C LYS A 169 7.26 -0.23 18.71
N VAL A 170 7.14 -0.64 17.47
CA VAL A 170 6.48 0.13 16.41
C VAL A 170 5.44 -0.80 15.76
N GLU A 171 4.17 -0.43 15.83
CA GLU A 171 3.05 -1.24 15.34
C GLU A 171 2.38 -0.57 14.16
N TYR A 172 2.14 -1.33 13.09
CA TYR A 172 1.38 -0.89 11.95
C TYR A 172 -0.11 -0.80 12.30
N GLN A 173 -0.74 0.34 11.98
CA GLN A 173 -2.16 0.62 12.22
C GLN A 173 -2.94 0.84 10.91
N GLY A 174 -2.25 0.82 9.78
CA GLY A 174 -2.86 0.95 8.47
C GLY A 174 -3.52 -0.35 8.00
N ASN A 175 -3.97 -0.33 6.75
CA ASN A 175 -4.46 -1.53 6.07
C ASN A 175 -3.62 -1.82 4.81
N ILE A 176 -3.87 -2.99 4.20
CA ILE A 176 -3.14 -3.47 3.02
C ILE A 176 -3.79 -3.06 1.69
N SER A 177 -4.93 -2.37 1.73
CA SER A 177 -5.70 -2.04 0.55
C SER A 177 -5.02 -0.95 -0.27
N ASN A 178 -5.07 -1.11 -1.59
CA ASN A 178 -4.54 -0.13 -2.51
C ASN A 178 -5.60 0.92 -2.89
N GLN A 179 -5.16 2.15 -3.08
CA GLN A 179 -5.95 3.21 -3.71
C GLN A 179 -5.73 3.15 -5.21
N TYR A 180 -6.81 3.09 -5.97
CA TYR A 180 -6.75 3.00 -7.42
C TYR A 180 -7.22 4.30 -8.08
N ARG A 181 -6.58 4.68 -9.19
CA ARG A 181 -7.01 5.74 -10.10
C ARG A 181 -7.18 5.16 -11.50
N GLU A 182 -8.26 5.53 -12.17
CA GLU A 182 -8.47 5.18 -13.57
C GLU A 182 -7.59 6.09 -14.44
N VAL A 183 -6.62 5.51 -15.11
CA VAL A 183 -5.60 6.22 -15.93
C VAL A 183 -5.80 6.03 -17.42
N ASP A 184 -6.63 5.07 -17.82
CA ASP A 184 -7.18 4.87 -19.16
C ASP A 184 -8.50 4.11 -19.03
N ARG A 185 -9.23 3.96 -20.15
CA ARG A 185 -10.55 3.30 -20.18
C ARG A 185 -10.49 1.88 -19.66
N GLY A 186 -10.99 1.71 -18.41
CA GLY A 186 -10.99 0.42 -17.71
C GLY A 186 -9.63 0.00 -17.15
N GLU A 187 -8.61 0.87 -17.22
CA GLU A 187 -7.30 0.61 -16.66
C GLU A 187 -7.13 1.38 -15.35
N PHE A 188 -6.94 0.64 -14.26
CA PHE A 188 -6.77 1.17 -12.92
C PHE A 188 -5.33 0.97 -12.44
N MET A 189 -4.72 2.02 -11.90
CA MET A 189 -3.38 1.97 -11.33
C MET A 189 -3.42 2.23 -9.84
N ALA A 190 -2.68 1.42 -9.06
CA ALA A 190 -2.49 1.65 -7.64
C ALA A 190 -1.51 2.81 -7.42
N VAL A 191 -1.97 3.86 -6.72
CA VAL A 191 -1.20 5.11 -6.49
C VAL A 191 -0.53 5.17 -5.12
N ASN A 192 -0.67 4.13 -4.32
CA ASN A 192 -0.05 4.01 -3.00
C ASN A 192 0.76 2.72 -2.88
N VAL A 193 1.51 2.64 -1.79
CA VAL A 193 2.21 1.43 -1.32
C VAL A 193 1.91 1.26 0.16
N SER A 194 1.53 0.06 0.57
CA SER A 194 1.19 -0.22 1.96
C SER A 194 2.44 -0.39 2.83
N GLY A 195 2.42 0.19 4.02
CA GLY A 195 3.55 0.15 4.95
C GLY A 195 3.91 -1.26 5.43
N ASN A 196 2.91 -2.15 5.59
CA ASN A 196 3.17 -3.52 6.02
C ASN A 196 4.04 -4.33 5.05
N GLN A 197 4.14 -3.92 3.80
CA GLN A 197 4.97 -4.57 2.79
C GLN A 197 6.35 -3.94 2.70
N VAL A 198 6.41 -2.61 2.76
CA VAL A 198 7.65 -1.85 2.55
C VAL A 198 8.59 -1.93 3.75
N PHE A 199 8.05 -1.75 4.96
CA PHE A 199 8.84 -1.68 6.21
C PHE A 199 8.91 -3.03 6.92
N TRP A 200 9.16 -4.11 6.16
CA TRP A 200 9.33 -5.45 6.67
C TRP A 200 10.76 -5.96 6.39
N ALA A 201 11.34 -6.72 7.32
CA ALA A 201 12.73 -7.14 7.23
C ALA A 201 12.90 -8.59 6.76
N THR A 202 12.10 -9.52 7.30
CA THR A 202 12.23 -10.96 7.07
C THR A 202 10.91 -11.57 6.65
N ASP A 203 10.96 -12.74 6.01
CA ASP A 203 9.74 -13.49 5.71
C ASP A 203 9.00 -13.81 7.01
N MET A 204 7.68 -13.65 6.97
CA MET A 204 6.83 -13.95 8.11
C MET A 204 6.35 -15.40 8.06
N MET A 205 6.45 -16.09 9.17
CA MET A 205 5.90 -17.42 9.35
C MET A 205 4.93 -17.43 10.52
N ILE A 206 3.73 -17.95 10.30
CA ILE A 206 2.70 -18.11 11.32
C ILE A 206 2.38 -19.58 11.42
N THR A 207 2.60 -20.17 12.58
CA THR A 207 2.17 -21.53 12.90
C THR A 207 0.91 -21.48 13.75
N ALA A 208 -0.09 -22.21 13.34
CA ALA A 208 -1.38 -22.32 14.03
C ALA A 208 -1.20 -22.78 15.49
N GLY A 209 -1.96 -22.18 16.38
CA GLY A 209 -1.92 -22.53 17.81
C GLY A 209 -2.82 -23.68 18.20
N LYS A 210 -3.69 -24.17 17.30
CA LYS A 210 -4.60 -25.29 17.54
C LYS A 210 -4.35 -26.40 16.51
N PRO A 211 -4.51 -27.67 16.91
CA PRO A 211 -4.40 -28.81 16.00
C PRO A 211 -5.42 -28.73 14.88
N GLY A 212 -4.95 -28.94 13.65
CA GLY A 212 -5.83 -29.10 12.47
C GLY A 212 -6.20 -30.54 12.19
N THR A 213 -5.75 -31.49 13.02
CA THR A 213 -6.10 -32.92 12.91
C THR A 213 -7.59 -33.11 13.10
N GLY A 214 -8.27 -33.64 12.07
CA GLY A 214 -9.73 -33.83 12.09
C GLY A 214 -10.54 -32.55 11.89
N TYR A 215 -9.93 -31.42 11.56
CA TYR A 215 -10.65 -30.22 11.20
C TYR A 215 -11.47 -30.45 9.92
N VAL A 216 -12.75 -30.13 9.99
CA VAL A 216 -13.70 -30.15 8.87
C VAL A 216 -14.59 -28.91 9.03
N ALA A 217 -14.73 -28.16 7.96
CA ALA A 217 -15.62 -26.99 7.96
C ALA A 217 -17.08 -27.44 8.10
N ASN A 218 -17.78 -26.89 9.06
CA ASN A 218 -19.17 -27.27 9.42
C ASN A 218 -20.23 -26.49 8.63
N ARG A 219 -19.81 -25.53 7.80
CA ARG A 219 -20.66 -24.69 6.96
C ARG A 219 -19.80 -23.94 5.93
N ASP A 220 -20.46 -23.31 4.98
CA ASP A 220 -19.80 -22.39 4.03
C ASP A 220 -19.31 -21.16 4.78
N MET A 221 -18.02 -20.85 4.62
CA MET A 221 -17.34 -19.74 5.26
C MET A 221 -16.42 -19.01 4.27
N GLU A 222 -16.03 -17.80 4.60
CA GLU A 222 -15.05 -17.03 3.85
C GLU A 222 -13.99 -16.47 4.81
N PHE A 223 -12.74 -16.50 4.41
CA PHE A 223 -11.65 -15.77 5.05
C PHE A 223 -10.83 -15.04 4.01
N ALA A 224 -10.03 -14.07 4.41
CA ALA A 224 -9.10 -13.37 3.52
C ALA A 224 -7.67 -13.52 4.00
N VAL A 225 -6.75 -13.69 3.04
CA VAL A 225 -5.31 -13.63 3.22
C VAL A 225 -4.79 -12.52 2.32
N ASP A 226 -4.09 -11.55 2.88
CA ASP A 226 -3.60 -10.35 2.19
C ASP A 226 -4.68 -9.63 1.34
N GLY A 227 -5.92 -9.64 1.84
CA GLY A 227 -7.08 -9.03 1.19
C GLY A 227 -7.71 -9.86 0.08
N VAL A 228 -7.14 -11.01 -0.28
CA VAL A 228 -7.72 -11.94 -1.25
C VAL A 228 -8.67 -12.89 -0.54
N LYS A 229 -9.93 -12.91 -0.98
CA LYS A 229 -10.99 -13.73 -0.37
C LYS A 229 -10.89 -15.18 -0.82
N ILE A 230 -10.93 -16.08 0.14
CA ILE A 230 -10.88 -17.54 -0.07
C ILE A 230 -12.16 -18.14 0.49
N LYS A 231 -12.87 -18.90 -0.34
CA LYS A 231 -14.12 -19.57 0.04
C LYS A 231 -13.84 -20.97 0.54
N VAL A 232 -14.40 -21.29 1.70
CA VAL A 232 -14.39 -22.62 2.32
C VAL A 232 -15.80 -23.16 2.26
N SER A 233 -15.97 -24.35 1.71
CA SER A 233 -17.26 -25.02 1.63
C SER A 233 -17.44 -25.98 2.81
N GLU A 234 -18.68 -26.26 3.16
CA GLU A 234 -18.98 -27.28 4.14
C GLU A 234 -18.34 -28.64 3.73
N GLY A 235 -17.66 -29.30 4.67
CA GLY A 235 -16.92 -30.52 4.43
C GLY A 235 -15.44 -30.35 4.04
N ASP A 236 -14.95 -29.12 3.79
CA ASP A 236 -13.55 -28.88 3.51
C ASP A 236 -12.69 -29.25 4.72
N ASN A 237 -11.65 -30.02 4.50
CA ASN A 237 -10.65 -30.37 5.49
C ASN A 237 -9.43 -29.43 5.41
N LEU A 238 -8.48 -29.59 6.36
CA LEU A 238 -7.27 -28.77 6.40
C LEU A 238 -6.46 -28.79 5.09
N GLU A 239 -6.32 -29.96 4.44
CA GLU A 239 -5.60 -30.09 3.17
C GLU A 239 -6.27 -29.31 2.05
N THR A 240 -7.61 -29.34 1.99
CA THR A 240 -8.37 -28.56 1.02
C THR A 240 -8.19 -27.07 1.23
N ILE A 241 -8.17 -26.60 2.49
CA ILE A 241 -7.91 -25.19 2.84
C ILE A 241 -6.51 -24.78 2.40
N VAL A 242 -5.49 -25.58 2.70
CA VAL A 242 -4.10 -25.34 2.26
C VAL A 242 -4.02 -25.24 0.73
N ASN A 243 -4.66 -26.14 0.01
CA ASN A 243 -4.69 -26.12 -1.45
C ASN A 243 -5.40 -24.87 -1.98
N LYS A 244 -6.49 -24.43 -1.35
CA LYS A 244 -7.22 -23.21 -1.72
C LYS A 244 -6.38 -21.96 -1.48
N ILE A 245 -5.63 -21.89 -0.38
CA ILE A 245 -4.68 -20.77 -0.12
C ILE A 245 -3.58 -20.77 -1.18
N ASN A 246 -2.98 -21.91 -1.48
CA ASN A 246 -1.89 -22.02 -2.44
C ASN A 246 -2.33 -21.79 -3.91
N ALA A 247 -3.61 -21.99 -4.22
CA ALA A 247 -4.20 -21.71 -5.53
C ALA A 247 -4.64 -20.24 -5.67
N ALA A 248 -4.74 -19.50 -4.57
CA ALA A 248 -5.09 -18.08 -4.58
C ALA A 248 -3.87 -17.24 -5.00
N ASP A 249 -4.13 -16.10 -5.63
CA ASP A 249 -3.08 -15.12 -6.02
C ASP A 249 -2.67 -14.27 -4.79
N VAL A 250 -2.00 -14.92 -3.85
CA VAL A 250 -1.51 -14.32 -2.60
C VAL A 250 0.00 -14.51 -2.46
N SER A 251 0.66 -13.58 -1.78
CA SER A 251 2.09 -13.69 -1.47
C SER A 251 2.36 -14.56 -0.22
N VAL A 252 1.52 -15.55 0.01
CA VAL A 252 1.59 -16.47 1.16
C VAL A 252 1.51 -17.91 0.67
N ARG A 253 2.32 -18.78 1.22
CA ARG A 253 2.31 -20.22 1.01
C ARG A 253 1.85 -20.95 2.27
N ALA A 254 0.82 -21.76 2.14
CA ALA A 254 0.33 -22.61 3.21
C ALA A 254 0.97 -23.99 3.15
N THR A 255 1.34 -24.54 4.31
CA THR A 255 1.84 -25.91 4.48
C THR A 255 1.26 -26.52 5.75
N ILE A 256 1.35 -27.84 5.90
CA ILE A 256 0.96 -28.53 7.11
C ILE A 256 2.24 -29.05 7.79
N ASP A 257 2.47 -28.62 9.03
CA ASP A 257 3.51 -29.18 9.88
C ASP A 257 2.94 -30.32 10.71
N ASN A 258 3.44 -31.53 10.45
CA ASN A 258 3.07 -32.75 11.16
C ASN A 258 4.14 -33.23 12.16
N THR A 259 5.13 -32.40 12.45
CA THR A 259 6.27 -32.76 13.31
C THR A 259 5.82 -33.19 14.71
N SER A 260 4.75 -32.56 15.22
CA SER A 260 4.14 -32.88 16.53
C SER A 260 3.00 -33.89 16.47
N GLY A 261 2.65 -34.43 15.29
CA GLY A 261 1.49 -35.30 15.07
C GLY A 261 0.14 -34.57 15.12
N GLN A 262 0.13 -33.26 15.16
CA GLN A 262 -1.07 -32.43 15.32
C GLN A 262 -1.56 -31.75 14.03
N ASN A 263 -0.87 -31.91 12.90
CA ASN A 263 -1.20 -31.28 11.63
C ASN A 263 -1.47 -29.77 11.77
N LEU A 264 -0.46 -29.00 12.17
CA LEU A 264 -0.60 -27.58 12.34
C LEU A 264 -0.55 -26.85 10.98
N LEU A 265 -1.47 -25.90 10.75
CA LEU A 265 -1.38 -25.01 9.61
C LEU A 265 -0.22 -24.05 9.78
N VAL A 266 0.66 -23.99 8.77
CA VAL A 266 1.78 -23.03 8.72
C VAL A 266 1.60 -22.15 7.48
N LEU A 267 1.62 -20.86 7.70
CA LEU A 267 1.57 -19.84 6.65
C LEU A 267 2.93 -19.15 6.56
N ASN A 268 3.56 -19.20 5.40
CA ASN A 268 4.83 -18.56 5.13
C ASN A 268 4.62 -17.45 4.09
N SER A 269 5.11 -16.26 4.35
CA SER A 269 5.19 -15.24 3.33
C SER A 269 6.23 -15.63 2.28
N THR A 270 5.94 -15.38 1.00
CA THR A 270 6.88 -15.64 -0.11
C THR A 270 7.82 -14.47 -0.34
N ARG A 271 7.61 -13.37 0.34
CA ARG A 271 8.41 -12.14 0.37
C ARG A 271 8.26 -11.49 1.74
N PRO A 272 9.25 -10.69 2.19
CA PRO A 272 9.15 -9.96 3.46
C PRO A 272 7.93 -9.05 3.49
N HIS A 273 6.90 -9.42 4.25
CA HIS A 273 5.75 -8.60 4.57
C HIS A 273 4.98 -9.18 5.76
N GLN A 274 4.19 -8.35 6.41
CA GLN A 274 3.28 -8.79 7.45
C GLN A 274 2.05 -9.45 6.80
N ILE A 275 1.85 -10.74 7.06
CA ILE A 275 0.69 -11.47 6.56
C ILE A 275 -0.57 -10.92 7.23
N ASN A 276 -1.54 -10.47 6.45
CA ASN A 276 -2.84 -10.06 6.97
C ASN A 276 -3.84 -11.19 6.79
N ILE A 277 -4.49 -11.59 7.89
CA ILE A 277 -5.47 -12.68 7.90
C ILE A 277 -6.71 -12.22 8.63
N GLU A 278 -7.87 -12.47 8.04
CA GLU A 278 -9.15 -12.11 8.67
C GLU A 278 -10.24 -13.14 8.29
N ASP A 279 -11.07 -13.51 9.25
CA ASP A 279 -12.28 -14.26 9.01
C ASP A 279 -13.41 -13.31 8.56
N LEU A 280 -14.12 -13.63 7.49
CA LEU A 280 -15.13 -12.77 6.87
C LEU A 280 -16.54 -13.30 7.12
N ARG A 281 -17.53 -12.43 7.16
CA ARG A 281 -18.97 -12.76 7.19
C ARG A 281 -19.38 -13.81 8.22
N GLY A 282 -18.83 -13.72 9.43
CA GLY A 282 -19.12 -14.67 10.51
C GLY A 282 -18.45 -16.03 10.32
N GLY A 283 -17.48 -16.14 9.42
CA GLY A 283 -16.56 -17.26 9.35
C GLY A 283 -15.67 -17.34 10.59
N SER A 284 -15.14 -18.52 10.88
CA SER A 284 -14.26 -18.76 12.03
C SER A 284 -13.10 -19.70 11.70
N VAL A 285 -12.80 -19.89 10.42
CA VAL A 285 -11.80 -20.87 9.96
C VAL A 285 -10.43 -20.62 10.60
N MET A 286 -9.96 -19.39 10.58
CA MET A 286 -8.65 -19.03 11.10
C MET A 286 -8.65 -18.94 12.63
N GLN A 287 -9.79 -18.61 13.25
CA GLN A 287 -9.99 -18.69 14.71
C GLN A 287 -10.05 -20.15 15.19
N ASP A 288 -10.75 -21.01 14.46
CA ASP A 288 -10.86 -22.45 14.78
C ASP A 288 -9.49 -23.14 14.71
N LEU A 289 -8.65 -22.77 13.74
CA LEU A 289 -7.27 -23.24 13.62
C LEU A 289 -6.29 -22.51 14.57
N GLY A 290 -6.74 -21.49 15.31
CA GLY A 290 -5.93 -20.79 16.29
C GLY A 290 -4.87 -19.86 15.70
N ILE A 291 -5.10 -19.34 14.49
CA ILE A 291 -4.25 -18.30 13.87
C ILE A 291 -4.74 -16.91 14.25
N VAL A 292 -6.04 -16.66 14.17
CA VAL A 292 -6.68 -15.40 14.53
C VAL A 292 -7.24 -15.51 15.95
N ALA A 293 -7.13 -14.43 16.74
CA ALA A 293 -7.69 -14.38 18.08
C ALA A 293 -9.22 -14.35 18.05
N GLU A 294 -9.85 -15.01 19.02
CA GLU A 294 -11.30 -15.04 19.15
C GLU A 294 -11.87 -13.64 19.35
N GLY A 295 -12.88 -13.28 18.56
CA GLY A 295 -13.50 -11.96 18.60
C GLY A 295 -12.63 -10.81 18.10
N ALA A 296 -11.44 -11.09 17.53
CA ALA A 296 -10.59 -10.06 16.94
C ALA A 296 -11.21 -9.53 15.65
N ASN A 297 -11.31 -8.21 15.57
CA ASN A 297 -11.65 -7.54 14.32
C ASN A 297 -10.49 -7.66 13.33
N ALA A 298 -10.79 -7.45 12.03
CA ALA A 298 -9.78 -7.38 10.98
C ALA A 298 -8.66 -6.39 11.37
N GLY A 299 -7.43 -6.79 11.09
CA GLY A 299 -6.29 -5.92 11.35
C GLY A 299 -4.95 -6.65 11.32
N PRO A 300 -3.85 -5.93 11.13
CA PRO A 300 -2.54 -6.54 10.95
C PRO A 300 -1.99 -7.25 12.20
N ASN A 301 -2.59 -7.11 13.37
CA ASN A 301 -2.11 -7.67 14.66
C ASN A 301 -3.17 -8.50 15.38
N ASN A 302 -4.07 -9.15 14.65
CA ASN A 302 -5.18 -9.93 15.19
C ASN A 302 -4.83 -11.40 15.47
N TYR A 303 -3.55 -11.74 15.58
CA TYR A 303 -3.12 -13.12 15.79
C TYR A 303 -3.51 -13.66 17.17
N SER A 304 -3.82 -14.95 17.19
CA SER A 304 -4.08 -15.66 18.46
C SER A 304 -2.83 -15.64 19.34
N PRO A 305 -2.97 -15.48 20.66
CA PRO A 305 -1.86 -15.62 21.60
C PRO A 305 -1.21 -17.00 21.58
N THR A 306 -1.91 -18.02 21.09
CA THR A 306 -1.41 -19.39 20.92
C THR A 306 -0.66 -19.62 19.62
N ALA A 307 -0.85 -18.75 18.62
CA ALA A 307 -0.12 -18.83 17.36
C ALA A 307 1.35 -18.49 17.57
N ASN A 308 2.24 -19.26 16.95
CA ASN A 308 3.66 -18.93 16.92
C ASN A 308 3.93 -18.06 15.68
N VAL A 309 4.18 -16.78 15.91
CA VAL A 309 4.46 -15.80 14.86
C VAL A 309 5.95 -15.51 14.85
N GLN A 310 6.60 -15.79 13.72
CA GLN A 310 8.01 -15.52 13.47
C GLN A 310 8.14 -14.52 12.32
N GLY A 311 9.23 -13.77 12.33
CA GLY A 311 9.47 -12.67 11.39
C GLY A 311 9.37 -11.33 12.11
N HIS A 312 10.06 -10.33 11.56
CA HIS A 312 10.08 -9.00 12.16
C HIS A 312 10.03 -7.91 11.12
N SER A 313 9.47 -6.79 11.55
CA SER A 313 9.49 -5.55 10.79
C SER A 313 10.92 -4.99 10.72
N MET A 314 11.14 -4.06 9.78
CA MET A 314 12.36 -3.26 9.74
C MET A 314 12.61 -2.53 11.08
N PHE A 315 11.53 -2.06 11.72
CA PHE A 315 11.64 -1.36 13.01
C PHE A 315 12.14 -2.30 14.11
N ASP A 316 11.62 -3.54 14.17
CA ASP A 316 12.08 -4.55 15.14
C ASP A 316 13.54 -4.91 14.92
N ALA A 317 13.97 -5.05 13.65
CA ALA A 317 15.37 -5.30 13.30
C ALA A 317 16.29 -4.16 13.80
N ILE A 318 15.90 -2.91 13.61
CA ILE A 318 16.65 -1.74 14.10
C ILE A 318 16.65 -1.68 15.62
N ILE A 319 15.51 -1.96 16.28
CA ILE A 319 15.40 -2.02 17.74
C ILE A 319 16.32 -3.11 18.30
N ASN A 320 16.32 -4.32 17.72
CA ASN A 320 17.16 -5.43 18.12
C ASN A 320 18.65 -5.11 17.98
N LEU A 321 19.04 -4.45 16.87
CA LEU A 321 20.41 -4.00 16.64
C LEU A 321 20.84 -2.98 17.71
N ARG A 322 20.02 -1.95 17.99
CA ARG A 322 20.28 -0.96 19.06
C ARG A 322 20.42 -1.63 20.41
N ASP A 323 19.49 -2.52 20.76
CA ASP A 323 19.48 -3.18 22.04
C ASP A 323 20.70 -4.12 22.22
N SER A 324 21.14 -4.76 21.13
CA SER A 324 22.35 -5.59 21.11
C SER A 324 23.59 -4.76 21.40
N LEU A 325 23.68 -3.55 20.84
CA LEU A 325 24.78 -2.61 21.11
C LEU A 325 24.76 -2.13 22.58
N LEU A 326 23.57 -1.76 23.12
CA LEU A 326 23.41 -1.32 24.50
C LEU A 326 23.79 -2.44 25.49
N LYS A 327 23.46 -3.69 25.17
CA LYS A 327 23.77 -4.87 25.98
C LYS A 327 25.19 -5.42 25.74
N ASN A 328 25.97 -4.74 24.88
CA ASN A 328 27.33 -5.21 24.49
C ASN A 328 27.33 -6.66 23.95
N ASN A 329 26.25 -7.04 23.23
CA ASN A 329 26.08 -8.37 22.63
C ASN A 329 26.54 -8.38 21.17
N VAL A 330 27.81 -8.72 20.94
CA VAL A 330 28.42 -8.74 19.61
C VAL A 330 27.73 -9.74 18.67
N ASN A 331 27.27 -10.89 19.18
CA ASN A 331 26.56 -11.88 18.37
C ASN A 331 25.23 -11.32 17.86
N GLY A 332 24.47 -10.61 18.71
CA GLY A 332 23.25 -9.93 18.27
C GLY A 332 23.52 -8.79 17.29
N VAL A 333 24.66 -8.10 17.41
CA VAL A 333 25.05 -7.07 16.43
C VAL A 333 25.39 -7.72 15.07
N ASN A 334 26.10 -8.85 15.06
CA ASN A 334 26.40 -9.60 13.81
C ASN A 334 25.12 -10.10 13.14
N GLN A 335 24.14 -10.58 13.90
CA GLN A 335 22.83 -10.96 13.37
C GLN A 335 22.12 -9.73 12.77
N GLY A 336 22.17 -8.58 13.46
CA GLY A 336 21.58 -7.33 12.99
C GLY A 336 22.16 -6.84 11.65
N ILE A 337 23.43 -7.15 11.31
CA ILE A 337 23.99 -6.83 9.99
C ILE A 337 23.21 -7.58 8.91
N GLY A 338 22.96 -8.89 9.07
CA GLY A 338 22.19 -9.69 8.11
C GLY A 338 20.73 -9.22 8.00
N GLU A 339 20.13 -8.78 9.11
CA GLU A 339 18.79 -8.20 9.12
C GLU A 339 18.76 -6.87 8.33
N MET A 340 19.77 -6.01 8.47
CA MET A 340 19.89 -4.77 7.67
C MET A 340 20.06 -5.06 6.17
N ASP A 341 20.82 -6.09 5.79
CA ASP A 341 20.94 -6.53 4.39
C ASP A 341 19.59 -6.97 3.81
N SER A 342 18.79 -7.69 4.60
CA SER A 342 17.41 -8.08 4.21
C SER A 342 16.49 -6.86 4.04
N VAL A 343 16.58 -5.89 4.95
CA VAL A 343 15.83 -4.62 4.85
C VAL A 343 16.21 -3.84 3.59
N ILE A 344 17.51 -3.71 3.30
CA ILE A 344 18.01 -3.04 2.09
C ILE A 344 17.45 -3.71 0.84
N SER A 345 17.50 -5.05 0.79
CA SER A 345 16.95 -5.81 -0.33
C SER A 345 15.46 -5.56 -0.54
N ASN A 346 14.66 -5.59 0.53
CA ASN A 346 13.22 -5.32 0.45
C ASN A 346 12.92 -3.88 0.01
N LEU A 347 13.60 -2.88 0.60
CA LEU A 347 13.42 -1.47 0.21
C LEU A 347 13.79 -1.24 -1.26
N THR A 348 14.89 -1.85 -1.74
CA THR A 348 15.32 -1.74 -3.14
C THR A 348 14.29 -2.37 -4.08
N HIS A 349 13.71 -3.52 -3.70
CA HIS A 349 12.62 -4.14 -4.46
C HIS A 349 11.42 -3.19 -4.60
N TRP A 350 10.98 -2.57 -3.48
CA TRP A 350 9.85 -1.64 -3.50
C TRP A 350 10.14 -0.34 -4.25
N LEU A 351 11.36 0.19 -4.19
CA LEU A 351 11.80 1.30 -5.04
C LEU A 351 11.68 0.95 -6.52
N GLY A 352 12.11 -0.26 -6.91
CA GLY A 352 11.92 -0.74 -8.30
C GLY A 352 10.45 -0.83 -8.71
N GLN A 353 9.57 -1.30 -7.82
CA GLN A 353 8.13 -1.36 -8.07
C GLN A 353 7.49 0.04 -8.21
N VAL A 354 7.91 0.97 -7.37
CA VAL A 354 7.44 2.38 -7.44
C VAL A 354 7.90 3.01 -8.74
N GLY A 355 9.18 2.86 -9.12
CA GLY A 355 9.72 3.37 -10.37
C GLY A 355 9.03 2.78 -11.60
N GLY A 356 8.71 1.48 -11.59
CA GLY A 356 7.93 0.84 -12.65
C GLY A 356 6.53 1.43 -12.81
N LYS A 357 5.86 1.73 -11.70
CA LYS A 357 4.55 2.41 -11.71
C LYS A 357 4.65 3.86 -12.22
N GLN A 358 5.72 4.59 -11.85
CA GLN A 358 5.98 5.95 -12.34
C GLN A 358 6.15 5.97 -13.86
N ASN A 359 7.05 5.11 -14.39
CA ASN A 359 7.26 4.99 -15.83
C ASN A 359 5.98 4.63 -16.59
N LYS A 360 5.15 3.75 -16.01
CA LYS A 360 3.84 3.42 -16.59
C LYS A 360 2.92 4.64 -16.63
N ALA A 361 2.85 5.42 -15.56
CA ALA A 361 2.03 6.62 -15.49
C ALA A 361 2.51 7.70 -16.48
N GLU A 362 3.83 7.87 -16.64
CA GLU A 362 4.43 8.80 -17.60
C GLU A 362 4.12 8.43 -19.07
N MET A 363 4.02 7.15 -19.39
CA MET A 363 3.65 6.69 -20.74
C MET A 363 2.18 6.95 -21.09
N LEU A 364 1.34 7.28 -20.11
CA LEU A 364 -0.10 7.51 -20.28
C LEU A 364 -0.47 9.00 -20.40
N ILE A 365 0.49 9.91 -20.23
CA ILE A 365 0.35 11.36 -20.42
C ILE A 365 0.85 11.74 -21.81
#